data_00d122f636007e9a60b511ee66d72989
#
_entry.id   00d122f636007e9a60b511ee66d72989
#
_cell.length_a   1.000
_cell.length_b   1.000
_cell.length_c   1.000
_cell.angle_alpha   90.00
_cell.angle_beta   90.00
_cell.angle_gamma   90.00
#
_symmetry.space_group_name_H-M   'P 1'
#
loop_
_entity.id
_entity.type
_entity.pdbx_description
1 polymer ?
#
loop_
_entity_poly.entity_id
_entity_poly.type
_entity_poly.pdbx_seq_one_letter_code
_entity_poly.pdbx_strand_id
1 'polypeptide(L)'
;MSRTRSRSAAAARRPTASRISRSASGKIARGESLRGTVPDLPRSTGFFLDVDGTLLDIADHPQLIRIDDDLGRLLNALRDAAGGALALITGRSVAEIDRLFANRGMCVAGQHGAERRDFSGTMHRHEVPLAGLRQAGERLRRLVAKHPALVLEDKGMNLALHYRRAPELGAAVQDAVGRLVGELGDEFEMQAGKMVFEIKPSGRDKGVAIGEFLEEAPFRGRVPVFIGDDLTDEFGFELINRVGGHSVKVGKGGSAARWRLPDAAAVRAWLARFAERRREDA
;
A
#
# COMPACT_ATOMS: atom_id res chain seq x y z
N MET A 1 43.78 54.81 3.35
CA MET A 1 43.74 53.80 4.41
C MET A 1 42.28 53.45 4.68
N SER A 2 41.77 52.41 4.09
CA SER A 2 40.43 51.89 4.43
C SER A 2 40.48 50.36 4.34
N ARG A 3 40.23 49.72 5.48
CA ARG A 3 40.28 48.24 5.64
C ARG A 3 38.90 47.67 5.34
N THR A 4 38.77 46.93 4.27
CA THR A 4 37.62 46.11 3.94
C THR A 4 37.66 44.80 4.76
N ARG A 5 36.66 44.57 5.60
CA ARG A 5 36.44 43.34 6.36
C ARG A 5 35.65 42.36 5.51
N SER A 6 36.29 41.25 5.16
CA SER A 6 35.67 40.06 4.59
C SER A 6 34.74 39.40 5.62
N ARG A 7 33.46 39.17 5.26
CA ARG A 7 32.52 38.35 6.01
C ARG A 7 32.52 36.93 5.44
N SER A 8 33.04 36.01 6.23
CA SER A 8 32.96 34.57 6.01
C SER A 8 31.53 34.12 6.18
N ALA A 9 30.98 33.48 5.13
CA ALA A 9 29.68 32.80 5.17
C ALA A 9 29.88 31.40 5.77
N ALA A 10 29.29 31.16 6.93
CA ALA A 10 29.24 29.84 7.55
C ALA A 10 28.22 28.98 6.82
N ALA A 11 28.71 27.93 6.16
CA ALA A 11 27.87 26.87 5.55
C ALA A 11 27.21 26.04 6.66
N ALA A 12 25.90 26.09 6.74
CA ALA A 12 25.10 25.24 7.62
C ALA A 12 25.19 23.76 7.13
N ARG A 13 25.79 22.91 7.95
CA ARG A 13 25.83 21.46 7.75
C ARG A 13 24.42 20.89 7.99
N ARG A 14 23.84 20.23 6.97
CA ARG A 14 22.65 19.39 7.10
C ARG A 14 22.99 18.15 7.94
N PRO A 15 22.11 17.72 8.86
CA PRO A 15 22.32 16.47 9.58
C PRO A 15 22.19 15.27 8.63
N THR A 16 23.19 14.43 8.62
CA THR A 16 23.21 13.13 7.91
C THR A 16 22.20 12.18 8.56
N ALA A 17 21.19 11.76 7.79
CA ALA A 17 20.28 10.70 8.21
C ALA A 17 21.07 9.40 8.45
N SER A 18 20.99 8.89 9.67
CA SER A 18 21.56 7.62 10.09
C SER A 18 20.95 6.48 9.26
N ARG A 19 21.82 5.75 8.54
CA ARG A 19 21.50 4.52 7.82
C ARG A 19 21.05 3.46 8.81
N ILE A 20 19.76 3.15 8.82
CA ILE A 20 19.26 1.90 9.39
C ILE A 20 19.09 0.92 8.23
N SER A 21 20.11 0.07 8.04
CA SER A 21 20.04 -1.12 7.20
C SER A 21 18.99 -2.06 7.81
N ARG A 22 17.81 -2.16 7.19
CA ARG A 22 16.80 -3.16 7.56
C ARG A 22 17.00 -4.39 6.70
N SER A 23 17.70 -5.40 7.23
CA SER A 23 17.67 -6.74 6.67
C SER A 23 16.23 -7.27 6.83
N ALA A 24 15.63 -7.73 5.71
CA ALA A 24 14.29 -8.30 5.65
C ALA A 24 14.21 -9.71 6.24
N SER A 25 14.77 -9.91 7.43
CA SER A 25 14.70 -11.17 8.19
C SER A 25 14.32 -10.88 9.66
N GLY A 26 13.41 -9.94 9.87
CA GLY A 26 12.80 -9.70 11.18
C GLY A 26 11.73 -10.75 11.44
N LYS A 27 11.96 -11.66 12.41
CA LYS A 27 10.90 -12.47 13.03
C LYS A 27 9.79 -11.51 13.43
N ILE A 28 8.60 -11.69 12.81
CA ILE A 28 7.37 -11.03 13.25
C ILE A 28 7.25 -11.34 14.74
N ALA A 29 7.38 -10.34 15.60
CA ALA A 29 7.16 -10.50 17.02
C ALA A 29 5.75 -11.11 17.17
N ARG A 30 5.65 -12.22 17.90
CA ARG A 30 4.36 -12.83 18.23
C ARG A 30 3.60 -11.80 19.05
N GLY A 31 2.77 -11.02 18.34
CA GLY A 31 2.02 -9.92 18.88
C GLY A 31 0.94 -10.40 19.83
N GLU A 32 0.48 -9.46 20.63
CA GLU A 32 -0.71 -9.57 21.46
C GLU A 32 -1.86 -10.25 20.71
N SER A 33 -2.64 -11.07 21.43
CA SER A 33 -3.81 -11.76 20.88
C SER A 33 -4.72 -10.75 20.16
N LEU A 34 -5.01 -10.99 18.88
CA LEU A 34 -5.95 -10.18 18.10
C LEU A 34 -7.30 -10.10 18.82
N ARG A 35 -7.81 -8.89 19.01
CA ARG A 35 -9.10 -8.66 19.66
C ARG A 35 -10.23 -9.02 18.70
N GLY A 36 -11.31 -9.63 19.22
CA GLY A 36 -12.38 -10.20 18.38
C GLY A 36 -13.34 -9.18 17.79
N THR A 37 -13.48 -8.00 18.39
CA THR A 37 -14.46 -6.98 17.95
C THR A 37 -13.78 -5.65 17.71
N VAL A 38 -13.92 -5.13 16.50
CA VAL A 38 -13.42 -3.79 16.17
C VAL A 38 -14.21 -2.75 16.96
N PRO A 39 -13.53 -1.78 17.63
CA PRO A 39 -14.21 -0.82 18.50
C PRO A 39 -15.09 0.14 17.71
N ASP A 40 -15.99 0.81 18.43
CA ASP A 40 -16.68 1.97 17.89
C ASP A 40 -15.69 3.10 17.61
N LEU A 41 -15.82 3.71 16.43
CA LEU A 41 -14.89 4.72 15.95
C LEU A 41 -15.41 6.14 16.22
N PRO A 42 -14.53 7.08 16.61
CA PRO A 42 -14.90 8.47 16.83
C PRO A 42 -15.27 9.17 15.51
N ARG A 43 -15.89 10.35 15.62
CA ARG A 43 -16.22 11.19 14.46
C ARG A 43 -14.99 11.63 13.67
N SER A 44 -13.89 11.84 14.34
CA SER A 44 -12.61 12.24 13.76
C SER A 44 -11.81 11.08 13.16
N THR A 45 -12.49 10.08 12.60
CA THR A 45 -11.81 8.93 11.97
C THR A 45 -11.40 9.22 10.54
N GLY A 46 -10.18 8.79 10.15
CA GLY A 46 -9.70 8.72 8.78
C GLY A 46 -9.47 7.26 8.36
N PHE A 47 -9.95 6.89 7.19
CA PHE A 47 -9.91 5.52 6.69
C PHE A 47 -8.85 5.32 5.62
N PHE A 48 -8.07 4.27 5.78
CA PHE A 48 -7.13 3.74 4.81
C PHE A 48 -7.55 2.30 4.52
N LEU A 49 -7.87 1.98 3.29
CA LEU A 49 -8.45 0.69 2.93
C LEU A 49 -7.61 0.04 1.83
N ASP A 50 -7.11 -1.16 2.09
CA ASP A 50 -6.64 -2.01 1.02
C ASP A 50 -7.82 -2.47 0.15
N VAL A 51 -7.55 -2.95 -1.06
CA VAL A 51 -8.58 -3.26 -2.06
C VAL A 51 -8.78 -4.75 -2.23
N ASP A 52 -7.74 -5.46 -2.69
CA ASP A 52 -7.81 -6.87 -3.07
C ASP A 52 -7.66 -7.77 -1.84
N GLY A 53 -8.65 -8.60 -1.53
CA GLY A 53 -8.70 -9.41 -0.30
C GLY A 53 -9.28 -8.65 0.90
N THR A 54 -9.54 -7.36 0.76
CA THR A 54 -10.05 -6.48 1.83
C THR A 54 -11.43 -5.90 1.51
N LEU A 55 -11.57 -5.16 0.44
CA LEU A 55 -12.87 -4.66 -0.05
C LEU A 55 -13.48 -5.59 -1.09
N LEU A 56 -12.64 -6.32 -1.79
CA LEU A 56 -12.97 -7.27 -2.84
C LEU A 56 -12.41 -8.65 -2.48
N ASP A 57 -13.11 -9.71 -2.84
CA ASP A 57 -12.55 -11.05 -2.74
C ASP A 57 -11.38 -11.22 -3.71
N ILE A 58 -10.42 -12.06 -3.32
CA ILE A 58 -9.27 -12.36 -4.17
C ILE A 58 -9.73 -13.12 -5.39
N ALA A 59 -9.59 -12.55 -6.57
CA ALA A 59 -9.89 -13.22 -7.83
C ALA A 59 -8.66 -13.95 -8.40
N ASP A 60 -8.90 -15.04 -9.16
CA ASP A 60 -7.82 -15.77 -9.84
C ASP A 60 -7.13 -14.93 -10.92
N HIS A 61 -7.84 -13.95 -11.49
CA HIS A 61 -7.32 -12.99 -12.46
C HIS A 61 -7.66 -11.56 -12.03
N PRO A 62 -6.66 -10.72 -11.74
CA PRO A 62 -6.87 -9.31 -11.33
C PRO A 62 -7.70 -8.49 -12.32
N GLN A 63 -7.63 -8.85 -13.63
CA GLN A 63 -8.34 -8.14 -14.70
C GLN A 63 -9.84 -8.44 -14.77
N LEU A 64 -10.32 -9.51 -14.10
CA LEU A 64 -11.73 -9.94 -14.11
C LEU A 64 -12.55 -9.33 -12.97
N ILE A 65 -11.92 -8.57 -12.09
CA ILE A 65 -12.58 -7.95 -10.95
C ILE A 65 -13.54 -6.87 -11.46
N ARG A 66 -14.80 -6.98 -11.05
CA ARG A 66 -15.82 -5.94 -11.24
C ARG A 66 -16.24 -5.43 -9.87
N ILE A 67 -16.38 -4.13 -9.78
CA ILE A 67 -16.92 -3.47 -8.60
C ILE A 67 -18.44 -3.43 -8.76
N ASP A 68 -19.13 -3.96 -7.77
CA ASP A 68 -20.58 -3.81 -7.68
C ASP A 68 -20.94 -2.35 -7.28
N ASP A 69 -22.14 -1.93 -7.68
CA ASP A 69 -22.61 -0.59 -7.38
C ASP A 69 -22.77 -0.33 -5.89
N ASP A 70 -22.97 -1.39 -5.08
CA ASP A 70 -23.11 -1.29 -3.62
C ASP A 70 -21.79 -0.87 -2.98
N LEU A 71 -20.67 -1.44 -3.39
CA LEU A 71 -19.35 -1.02 -2.90
C LEU A 71 -19.08 0.44 -3.27
N GLY A 72 -19.43 0.83 -4.49
CA GLY A 72 -19.28 2.22 -4.90
C GLY A 72 -20.11 3.20 -4.06
N ARG A 73 -21.37 2.84 -3.75
CA ARG A 73 -22.24 3.63 -2.87
C ARG A 73 -21.69 3.68 -1.44
N LEU A 74 -21.22 2.54 -0.93
CA LEU A 74 -20.62 2.44 0.39
C LEU A 74 -19.41 3.37 0.54
N LEU A 75 -18.46 3.33 -0.40
CA LEU A 75 -17.25 4.16 -0.32
C LEU A 75 -17.57 5.66 -0.40
N ASN A 76 -18.56 6.05 -1.21
CA ASN A 76 -19.00 7.44 -1.25
C ASN A 76 -19.63 7.85 0.11
N ALA A 77 -20.54 7.03 0.65
CA ALA A 77 -21.16 7.31 1.94
C ALA A 77 -20.13 7.37 3.09
N LEU A 78 -19.14 6.46 3.07
CA LEU A 78 -18.06 6.46 4.05
C LEU A 78 -17.17 7.70 3.93
N ARG A 79 -16.81 8.09 2.70
CA ARG A 79 -16.03 9.31 2.44
C ARG A 79 -16.73 10.55 2.97
N ASP A 80 -18.03 10.68 2.71
CA ASP A 80 -18.83 11.81 3.18
C ASP A 80 -18.94 11.80 4.71
N ALA A 81 -19.21 10.63 5.32
CA ALA A 81 -19.26 10.45 6.77
C ALA A 81 -17.91 10.73 7.47
N ALA A 82 -16.78 10.48 6.78
CA ALA A 82 -15.44 10.79 7.24
C ALA A 82 -14.96 12.21 6.86
N GLY A 83 -15.83 13.08 6.32
CA GLY A 83 -15.43 14.43 5.90
C GLY A 83 -14.31 14.44 4.87
N GLY A 84 -14.32 13.51 3.92
CA GLY A 84 -13.32 13.36 2.87
C GLY A 84 -12.12 12.49 3.23
N ALA A 85 -11.93 12.10 4.50
CA ALA A 85 -10.76 11.36 4.96
C ALA A 85 -10.87 9.85 4.68
N LEU A 86 -10.90 9.48 3.41
CA LEU A 86 -10.87 8.12 2.89
C LEU A 86 -9.82 8.00 1.80
N ALA A 87 -8.88 7.06 1.96
CA ALA A 87 -7.88 6.72 0.95
C ALA A 87 -7.84 5.21 0.68
N LEU A 88 -7.68 4.82 -0.58
CA LEU A 88 -7.38 3.45 -0.98
C LEU A 88 -5.85 3.26 -1.00
N ILE A 89 -5.36 2.17 -0.41
CA ILE A 89 -3.94 1.85 -0.28
C ILE A 89 -3.70 0.48 -0.91
N THR A 90 -3.14 0.44 -2.11
CA THR A 90 -3.19 -0.78 -2.94
C THR A 90 -1.89 -1.06 -3.70
N GLY A 91 -1.69 -2.33 -4.09
CA GLY A 91 -0.67 -2.73 -5.06
C GLY A 91 -1.02 -2.43 -6.52
N ARG A 92 -2.31 -2.06 -6.80
CA ARG A 92 -2.75 -1.63 -8.14
C ARG A 92 -2.23 -0.23 -8.44
N SER A 93 -2.12 0.10 -9.73
CA SER A 93 -1.86 1.49 -10.13
C SER A 93 -3.08 2.39 -9.87
N VAL A 94 -2.84 3.70 -9.69
CA VAL A 94 -3.92 4.70 -9.58
C VAL A 94 -4.82 4.65 -10.81
N ALA A 95 -4.25 4.46 -12.00
CA ALA A 95 -5.02 4.34 -13.25
C ALA A 95 -5.93 3.10 -13.28
N GLU A 96 -5.53 1.98 -12.66
CA GLU A 96 -6.40 0.80 -12.52
C GLU A 96 -7.53 1.05 -11.53
N ILE A 97 -7.25 1.72 -10.41
CA ILE A 97 -8.29 2.12 -9.46
C ILE A 97 -9.30 3.06 -10.11
N ASP A 98 -8.85 4.03 -10.91
CA ASP A 98 -9.75 4.93 -11.64
C ASP A 98 -10.67 4.18 -12.61
N ARG A 99 -10.15 3.17 -13.30
CA ARG A 99 -10.97 2.31 -14.18
C ARG A 99 -11.96 1.47 -13.39
N LEU A 100 -11.52 0.87 -12.27
CA LEU A 100 -12.36 0.01 -11.43
C LEU A 100 -13.50 0.81 -10.77
N PHE A 101 -13.21 1.99 -10.23
CA PHE A 101 -14.15 2.82 -9.49
C PHE A 101 -14.77 3.96 -10.33
N ALA A 102 -14.65 3.89 -11.66
CA ALA A 102 -15.13 4.91 -12.60
C ALA A 102 -14.63 6.33 -12.25
N ASN A 103 -13.34 6.45 -11.97
CA ASN A 103 -12.63 7.70 -11.66
C ASN A 103 -13.39 8.58 -10.63
N ARG A 104 -13.66 8.07 -9.46
CA ARG A 104 -14.47 8.75 -8.43
C ARG A 104 -13.69 9.80 -7.62
N GLY A 105 -12.48 10.19 -8.06
CA GLY A 105 -11.69 11.24 -7.42
C GLY A 105 -11.28 10.92 -5.98
N MET A 106 -11.13 9.65 -5.62
CA MET A 106 -10.68 9.22 -4.29
C MET A 106 -9.19 9.47 -4.09
N CYS A 107 -8.77 9.72 -2.85
CA CYS A 107 -7.37 9.61 -2.47
C CYS A 107 -6.91 8.16 -2.68
N VAL A 108 -5.78 7.95 -3.34
CA VAL A 108 -5.25 6.62 -3.64
C VAL A 108 -3.74 6.62 -3.45
N ALA A 109 -3.19 5.63 -2.77
CA ALA A 109 -1.79 5.25 -2.88
C ALA A 109 -1.72 3.95 -3.67
N GLY A 110 -1.21 4.02 -4.89
CA GLY A 110 -1.04 2.90 -5.81
C GLY A 110 0.38 2.35 -5.77
N GLN A 111 0.56 1.15 -6.36
CA GLN A 111 1.84 0.47 -6.48
C GLN A 111 2.63 0.42 -5.16
N HIS A 112 1.95 0.05 -4.06
CA HIS A 112 2.50 0.01 -2.69
C HIS A 112 3.09 1.35 -2.23
N GLY A 113 2.52 2.49 -2.68
CA GLY A 113 2.97 3.84 -2.31
C GLY A 113 4.01 4.44 -3.25
N ALA A 114 4.34 3.79 -4.39
CA ALA A 114 5.22 4.38 -5.40
C ALA A 114 4.54 5.55 -6.15
N GLU A 115 3.22 5.56 -6.20
CA GLU A 115 2.43 6.71 -6.67
C GLU A 115 1.26 7.00 -5.73
N ARG A 116 0.87 8.25 -5.62
CA ARG A 116 -0.20 8.69 -4.74
C ARG A 116 -0.97 9.87 -5.36
N ARG A 117 -2.29 9.81 -5.26
CA ARG A 117 -3.17 10.96 -5.54
C ARG A 117 -3.73 11.47 -4.21
N ASP A 118 -3.44 12.72 -3.89
CA ASP A 118 -3.92 13.38 -2.68
C ASP A 118 -5.38 13.88 -2.79
N PHE A 119 -5.86 14.52 -1.72
CA PHE A 119 -7.23 15.03 -1.67
C PHE A 119 -7.50 16.17 -2.67
N SER A 120 -6.47 16.92 -3.07
CA SER A 120 -6.58 17.97 -4.09
C SER A 120 -6.64 17.41 -5.52
N GLY A 121 -6.36 16.10 -5.68
CA GLY A 121 -6.22 15.44 -6.99
C GLY A 121 -4.79 15.50 -7.53
N THR A 122 -3.83 16.05 -6.79
CA THR A 122 -2.43 16.13 -7.22
C THR A 122 -1.79 14.75 -7.18
N MET A 123 -1.09 14.40 -8.28
CA MET A 123 -0.34 13.14 -8.40
C MET A 123 1.09 13.32 -7.90
N HIS A 124 1.46 12.53 -6.91
CA HIS A 124 2.81 12.37 -6.42
C HIS A 124 3.37 11.03 -6.93
N ARG A 125 4.56 11.04 -7.51
CA ARG A 125 5.22 9.82 -8.00
C ARG A 125 6.63 9.77 -7.47
N HIS A 126 7.04 8.57 -7.05
CA HIS A 126 8.41 8.32 -6.65
C HIS A 126 9.29 8.25 -7.92
N GLU A 127 10.35 9.04 -7.95
CA GLU A 127 11.28 9.04 -9.08
C GLU A 127 12.23 7.86 -8.96
N VAL A 128 12.26 7.00 -9.96
CA VAL A 128 13.16 5.85 -10.07
C VAL A 128 13.68 5.69 -11.51
N PRO A 129 14.86 5.08 -11.72
CA PRO A 129 15.43 4.86 -13.05
C PRO A 129 14.69 3.73 -13.80
N LEU A 130 13.59 4.05 -14.46
CA LEU A 130 12.73 3.07 -15.16
C LEU A 130 13.42 2.32 -16.31
N ALA A 131 14.57 2.80 -16.82
CA ALA A 131 15.27 2.13 -17.92
C ALA A 131 15.73 0.71 -17.53
N GLY A 132 16.33 0.55 -16.34
CA GLY A 132 16.72 -0.75 -15.80
C GLY A 132 15.51 -1.66 -15.56
N LEU A 133 14.42 -1.11 -15.01
CA LEU A 133 13.19 -1.86 -14.77
C LEU A 133 12.58 -2.40 -16.08
N ARG A 134 12.58 -1.62 -17.16
CA ARG A 134 12.13 -2.08 -18.49
C ARG A 134 12.98 -3.25 -19.01
N GLN A 135 14.32 -3.19 -18.86
CA GLN A 135 15.19 -4.29 -19.24
C GLN A 135 14.95 -5.55 -18.40
N ALA A 136 14.72 -5.39 -17.09
CA ALA A 136 14.29 -6.49 -16.22
C ALA A 136 12.98 -7.09 -16.69
N GLY A 137 11.99 -6.27 -17.06
CA GLY A 137 10.72 -6.71 -17.62
C GLY A 137 10.87 -7.54 -18.90
N GLU A 138 11.79 -7.16 -19.81
CA GLU A 138 12.07 -7.95 -21.02
C GLU A 138 12.67 -9.32 -20.68
N ARG A 139 13.54 -9.38 -19.67
CA ARG A 139 14.11 -10.67 -19.21
C ARG A 139 13.05 -11.56 -18.59
N LEU A 140 12.14 -10.99 -17.77
CA LEU A 140 11.03 -11.75 -17.20
C LEU A 140 10.04 -12.21 -18.27
N ARG A 141 9.76 -11.43 -19.33
CA ARG A 141 8.94 -11.87 -20.47
C ARG A 141 9.55 -13.09 -21.18
N ARG A 142 10.88 -13.15 -21.31
CA ARG A 142 11.57 -14.34 -21.85
C ARG A 142 11.45 -15.57 -20.95
N LEU A 143 11.42 -15.36 -19.61
CA LEU A 143 11.16 -16.45 -18.65
C LEU A 143 9.72 -16.97 -18.77
N VAL A 144 8.73 -16.06 -18.82
CA VAL A 144 7.32 -16.42 -19.01
C VAL A 144 7.09 -17.17 -20.33
N ALA A 145 7.78 -16.78 -21.42
CA ALA A 145 7.68 -17.48 -22.70
C ALA A 145 8.12 -18.95 -22.62
N LYS A 146 9.04 -19.29 -21.69
CA LYS A 146 9.47 -20.68 -21.42
C LYS A 146 8.56 -21.42 -20.43
N HIS A 147 7.80 -20.69 -19.63
CA HIS A 147 6.93 -21.22 -18.57
C HIS A 147 5.55 -20.53 -18.64
N PRO A 148 4.66 -20.96 -19.56
CA PRO A 148 3.37 -20.27 -19.80
C PRO A 148 2.39 -20.23 -18.61
N ALA A 149 2.66 -20.99 -17.56
CA ALA A 149 1.90 -20.94 -16.32
C ALA A 149 2.29 -19.75 -15.42
N LEU A 150 3.46 -19.10 -15.66
CA LEU A 150 3.82 -17.85 -15.03
C LEU A 150 3.08 -16.69 -15.70
N VAL A 151 2.76 -15.66 -14.91
CA VAL A 151 2.14 -14.43 -15.42
C VAL A 151 2.97 -13.23 -14.97
N LEU A 152 3.46 -12.46 -15.93
CA LEU A 152 4.11 -11.18 -15.67
C LEU A 152 3.10 -10.04 -15.80
N GLU A 153 2.99 -9.26 -14.75
CA GLU A 153 2.24 -8.02 -14.71
C GLU A 153 3.21 -6.84 -14.64
N ASP A 154 3.15 -5.97 -15.64
CA ASP A 154 3.95 -4.74 -15.73
C ASP A 154 3.06 -3.56 -15.34
N LYS A 155 3.31 -3.00 -14.13
CA LYS A 155 2.54 -1.87 -13.57
C LYS A 155 3.22 -0.52 -13.84
N GLY A 156 4.26 -0.49 -14.67
CA GLY A 156 5.03 0.70 -15.01
C GLY A 156 6.17 1.00 -14.05
N MET A 157 5.92 1.13 -12.76
CA MET A 157 6.94 1.34 -11.72
C MET A 157 7.31 0.06 -10.96
N ASN A 158 6.50 -0.99 -11.09
CA ASN A 158 6.67 -2.30 -10.48
C ASN A 158 6.53 -3.38 -11.54
N LEU A 159 7.19 -4.53 -11.31
CA LEU A 159 7.01 -5.75 -12.08
C LEU A 159 6.59 -6.86 -11.12
N ALA A 160 5.45 -7.50 -11.34
CA ALA A 160 4.98 -8.61 -10.53
C ALA A 160 5.02 -9.91 -11.34
N LEU A 161 5.75 -10.92 -10.84
CA LEU A 161 5.81 -12.25 -11.47
C LEU A 161 5.04 -13.25 -10.62
N HIS A 162 3.85 -13.61 -11.10
CA HIS A 162 2.94 -14.54 -10.45
C HIS A 162 3.28 -15.99 -10.83
N TYR A 163 3.31 -16.88 -9.83
CA TYR A 163 3.55 -18.31 -10.00
C TYR A 163 2.44 -19.17 -9.41
N ARG A 164 1.25 -18.61 -9.18
CA ARG A 164 0.10 -19.31 -8.59
C ARG A 164 -0.31 -20.56 -9.38
N ARG A 165 -0.15 -20.54 -10.71
CA ARG A 165 -0.49 -21.65 -11.60
C ARG A 165 0.67 -22.66 -11.80
N ALA A 166 1.84 -22.39 -11.19
CA ALA A 166 3.03 -23.22 -11.17
C ALA A 166 3.75 -23.06 -9.82
N PRO A 167 3.14 -23.51 -8.70
CA PRO A 167 3.71 -23.31 -7.35
C PRO A 167 5.10 -23.92 -7.19
N GLU A 168 5.41 -24.98 -7.91
CA GLU A 168 6.70 -25.67 -7.94
C GLU A 168 7.83 -24.77 -8.48
N LEU A 169 7.52 -23.75 -9.28
CA LEU A 169 8.48 -22.78 -9.80
C LEU A 169 8.82 -21.64 -8.80
N GLY A 170 8.21 -21.62 -7.63
CA GLY A 170 8.36 -20.54 -6.67
C GLY A 170 9.81 -20.19 -6.35
N ALA A 171 10.65 -21.18 -6.07
CA ALA A 171 12.08 -20.96 -5.81
C ALA A 171 12.82 -20.39 -7.02
N ALA A 172 12.55 -20.91 -8.21
CA ALA A 172 13.17 -20.44 -9.46
C ALA A 172 12.75 -18.99 -9.79
N VAL A 173 11.49 -18.64 -9.52
CA VAL A 173 10.96 -17.28 -9.68
C VAL A 173 11.64 -16.34 -8.68
N GLN A 174 11.74 -16.74 -7.40
CA GLN A 174 12.43 -15.96 -6.39
C GLN A 174 13.89 -15.67 -6.78
N ASP A 175 14.62 -16.68 -7.23
CA ASP A 175 16.00 -16.52 -7.67
C ASP A 175 16.14 -15.62 -8.90
N ALA A 176 15.22 -15.75 -9.86
CA ALA A 176 15.23 -14.91 -11.06
C ALA A 176 14.97 -13.44 -10.73
N VAL A 177 13.95 -13.16 -9.90
CA VAL A 177 13.62 -11.81 -9.44
C VAL A 177 14.74 -11.25 -8.57
N GLY A 178 15.27 -12.04 -7.63
CA GLY A 178 16.37 -11.61 -6.75
C GLY A 178 17.64 -11.19 -7.50
N ARG A 179 18.03 -11.95 -8.56
CA ARG A 179 19.15 -11.56 -9.42
C ARG A 179 18.92 -10.25 -10.14
N LEU A 180 17.70 -10.03 -10.66
CA LEU A 180 17.35 -8.78 -11.34
C LEU A 180 17.39 -7.59 -10.39
N VAL A 181 16.88 -7.74 -9.17
CA VAL A 181 16.96 -6.70 -8.14
C VAL A 181 18.41 -6.39 -7.79
N GLY A 182 19.27 -7.41 -7.64
CA GLY A 182 20.70 -7.21 -7.41
C GLY A 182 21.41 -6.42 -8.53
N GLU A 183 20.97 -6.59 -9.79
CA GLU A 183 21.49 -5.83 -10.94
C GLU A 183 20.92 -4.40 -11.02
N LEU A 184 19.69 -4.19 -10.55
CA LEU A 184 19.04 -2.87 -10.50
C LEU A 184 19.61 -1.97 -9.39
N GLY A 185 20.25 -2.56 -8.37
CA GLY A 185 20.86 -1.84 -7.26
C GLY A 185 19.86 -1.36 -6.21
N ASP A 186 20.28 -0.39 -5.39
CA ASP A 186 19.57 0.05 -4.18
C ASP A 186 18.26 0.79 -4.46
N GLU A 187 17.99 1.17 -5.70
CA GLU A 187 16.78 1.88 -6.12
C GLU A 187 15.55 0.95 -6.16
N PHE A 188 15.77 -0.36 -6.20
CA PHE A 188 14.70 -1.35 -6.26
C PHE A 188 14.89 -2.44 -5.21
N GLU A 189 13.79 -3.00 -4.76
CA GLU A 189 13.77 -4.12 -3.82
C GLU A 189 12.79 -5.21 -4.29
N MET A 190 13.05 -6.47 -3.83
CA MET A 190 12.12 -7.57 -4.03
C MET A 190 11.12 -7.61 -2.88
N GLN A 191 9.84 -7.67 -3.19
CA GLN A 191 8.77 -7.91 -2.26
C GLN A 191 8.09 -9.24 -2.53
N ALA A 192 7.97 -10.07 -1.49
CA ALA A 192 7.20 -11.30 -1.55
C ALA A 192 5.73 -11.02 -1.23
N GLY A 193 4.82 -11.57 -2.04
CA GLY A 193 3.39 -11.60 -1.81
C GLY A 193 2.83 -13.03 -1.90
N LYS A 194 1.51 -13.15 -1.94
CA LYS A 194 0.82 -14.44 -2.00
C LYS A 194 0.92 -15.08 -3.40
N MET A 195 1.91 -15.95 -3.60
CA MET A 195 2.24 -16.61 -4.89
C MET A 195 2.70 -15.63 -5.97
N VAL A 196 3.43 -14.57 -5.56
CA VAL A 196 4.00 -13.54 -6.42
C VAL A 196 5.30 -13.03 -5.81
N PHE A 197 6.26 -12.66 -6.66
CA PHE A 197 7.38 -11.80 -6.29
C PHE A 197 7.35 -10.55 -7.14
N GLU A 198 7.53 -9.40 -6.49
CA GLU A 198 7.51 -8.09 -7.14
C GLU A 198 8.89 -7.44 -7.09
N ILE A 199 9.25 -6.75 -8.17
CA ILE A 199 10.31 -5.74 -8.20
C ILE A 199 9.63 -4.39 -8.05
N LYS A 200 9.95 -3.66 -6.98
CA LYS A 200 9.35 -2.35 -6.70
C LYS A 200 10.40 -1.33 -6.26
N PRO A 201 10.10 -0.02 -6.34
CA PRO A 201 10.96 1.01 -5.77
C PRO A 201 11.26 0.78 -4.29
N SER A 202 12.53 0.94 -3.91
CA SER A 202 12.97 0.82 -2.52
C SER A 202 12.43 1.93 -1.63
N GLY A 203 12.22 1.61 -0.36
CA GLY A 203 11.79 2.59 0.64
C GLY A 203 10.34 3.07 0.48
N ARG A 204 9.57 2.42 -0.37
CA ARG A 204 8.13 2.69 -0.56
C ARG A 204 7.32 1.49 -0.11
N ASP A 205 6.38 1.70 0.80
CA ASP A 205 5.43 0.70 1.27
C ASP A 205 4.11 1.36 1.68
N LYS A 206 3.12 0.54 2.02
CA LYS A 206 1.79 1.03 2.42
C LYS A 206 1.85 1.89 3.69
N GLY A 207 2.77 1.61 4.62
CA GLY A 207 2.96 2.41 5.82
C GLY A 207 3.49 3.81 5.51
N VAL A 208 4.50 3.92 4.64
CA VAL A 208 5.03 5.21 4.18
C VAL A 208 3.93 6.05 3.53
N ALA A 209 3.15 5.44 2.63
CA ALA A 209 2.07 6.16 1.95
C ALA A 209 0.96 6.64 2.90
N ILE A 210 0.58 5.83 3.88
CA ILE A 210 -0.36 6.23 4.94
C ILE A 210 0.23 7.39 5.76
N GLY A 211 1.52 7.32 6.11
CA GLY A 211 2.21 8.38 6.84
C GLY A 211 2.15 9.72 6.11
N GLU A 212 2.36 9.73 4.80
CA GLU A 212 2.23 10.94 3.97
C GLU A 212 0.82 11.53 4.02
N PHE A 213 -0.22 10.72 3.92
CA PHE A 213 -1.60 11.19 4.06
C PHE A 213 -1.89 11.77 5.45
N LEU A 214 -1.35 11.18 6.52
CA LEU A 214 -1.58 11.67 7.88
C LEU A 214 -1.01 13.07 8.13
N GLU A 215 -0.05 13.52 7.31
CA GLU A 215 0.50 14.88 7.36
C GLU A 215 -0.36 15.91 6.58
N GLU A 216 -1.37 15.47 5.84
CA GLU A 216 -2.17 16.31 4.94
C GLU A 216 -3.65 16.36 5.36
N ALA A 217 -4.34 17.48 5.01
CA ALA A 217 -5.80 17.50 5.08
C ALA A 217 -6.39 16.55 4.00
N PRO A 218 -7.49 15.87 4.28
CA PRO A 218 -8.34 15.92 5.48
C PRO A 218 -7.94 14.92 6.59
N PHE A 219 -6.80 14.21 6.48
CA PHE A 219 -6.41 13.12 7.39
C PHE A 219 -5.69 13.63 8.64
N ARG A 220 -5.04 14.79 8.58
CA ARG A 220 -4.27 15.34 9.68
C ARG A 220 -5.09 15.49 10.95
N GLY A 221 -4.58 14.96 12.07
CA GLY A 221 -5.23 15.03 13.38
C GLY A 221 -6.41 14.09 13.57
N ARG A 222 -6.69 13.19 12.61
CA ARG A 222 -7.73 12.17 12.75
C ARG A 222 -7.19 10.89 13.37
N VAL A 223 -8.08 10.09 13.94
CA VAL A 223 -7.76 8.74 14.40
C VAL A 223 -7.72 7.83 13.16
N PRO A 224 -6.55 7.32 12.77
CA PRO A 224 -6.45 6.52 11.56
C PRO A 224 -6.92 5.09 11.78
N VAL A 225 -7.62 4.56 10.79
CA VAL A 225 -7.98 3.15 10.69
C VAL A 225 -7.40 2.61 9.39
N PHE A 226 -6.64 1.52 9.47
CA PHE A 226 -6.15 0.80 8.29
C PHE A 226 -6.65 -0.64 8.30
N ILE A 227 -7.22 -1.08 7.18
CA ILE A 227 -7.74 -2.43 6.97
C ILE A 227 -6.99 -3.07 5.82
N GLY A 228 -6.51 -4.32 6.01
CA GLY A 228 -5.76 -5.05 4.99
C GLY A 228 -5.72 -6.56 5.24
N ASP A 229 -5.34 -7.36 4.23
CA ASP A 229 -5.36 -8.82 4.28
C ASP A 229 -4.01 -9.51 4.05
N ASP A 230 -3.01 -8.82 3.43
CA ASP A 230 -1.76 -9.43 2.97
C ASP A 230 -0.54 -9.01 3.81
N LEU A 231 0.61 -9.58 3.49
CA LEU A 231 1.91 -9.28 4.11
C LEU A 231 2.33 -7.82 3.89
N THR A 232 1.95 -7.24 2.76
CA THR A 232 2.26 -5.84 2.43
C THR A 232 1.54 -4.84 3.32
N ASP A 233 0.44 -5.27 3.98
CA ASP A 233 -0.32 -4.45 4.91
C ASP A 233 0.33 -4.36 6.29
N GLU A 234 1.22 -5.28 6.64
CA GLU A 234 1.89 -5.28 7.94
C GLU A 234 2.66 -3.97 8.19
N PHE A 235 3.28 -3.38 7.17
CA PHE A 235 3.93 -2.06 7.28
C PHE A 235 2.93 -0.96 7.67
N GLY A 236 1.73 -1.02 7.11
CA GLY A 236 0.63 -0.11 7.47
C GLY A 236 0.12 -0.36 8.88
N PHE A 237 -0.05 -1.64 9.29
CA PHE A 237 -0.48 -1.99 10.65
C PHE A 237 0.54 -1.52 11.70
N GLU A 238 1.83 -1.69 11.44
CA GLU A 238 2.89 -1.20 12.34
C GLU A 238 2.85 0.32 12.51
N LEU A 239 2.67 1.07 11.40
CA LEU A 239 2.53 2.52 11.47
C LEU A 239 1.30 2.91 12.30
N ILE A 240 0.13 2.36 11.95
CA ILE A 240 -1.15 2.66 12.62
C ILE A 240 -1.09 2.36 14.11
N ASN A 241 -0.46 1.23 14.50
CA ASN A 241 -0.26 0.89 15.90
C ASN A 241 0.63 1.91 16.63
N ARG A 242 1.68 2.38 15.98
CA ARG A 242 2.62 3.37 16.52
C ARG A 242 1.98 4.73 16.76
N VAL A 243 1.06 5.15 15.87
CA VAL A 243 0.35 6.43 15.99
C VAL A 243 -0.95 6.34 16.81
N GLY A 244 -1.25 5.18 17.42
CA GLY A 244 -2.41 5.00 18.30
C GLY A 244 -3.74 4.79 17.58
N GLY A 245 -3.71 4.46 16.29
CA GLY A 245 -4.91 4.15 15.48
C GLY A 245 -5.39 2.70 15.60
N HIS A 246 -6.28 2.30 14.71
CA HIS A 246 -6.89 0.97 14.66
C HIS A 246 -6.45 0.21 13.40
N SER A 247 -5.61 -0.82 13.58
CA SER A 247 -5.17 -1.74 12.53
C SER A 247 -6.05 -2.98 12.51
N VAL A 248 -6.60 -3.33 11.36
CA VAL A 248 -7.58 -4.41 11.20
C VAL A 248 -7.12 -5.39 10.14
N LYS A 249 -6.82 -6.61 10.55
CA LYS A 249 -6.49 -7.72 9.65
C LYS A 249 -7.75 -8.35 9.09
N VAL A 250 -7.80 -8.60 7.80
CA VAL A 250 -8.84 -9.42 7.16
C VAL A 250 -8.33 -10.84 6.98
N GLY A 251 -9.21 -11.83 7.25
CA GLY A 251 -8.90 -13.24 7.08
C GLY A 251 -8.00 -13.82 8.19
N LYS A 252 -7.36 -14.97 7.91
CA LYS A 252 -6.58 -15.78 8.87
C LYS A 252 -5.10 -15.41 8.87
N GLY A 253 -4.34 -16.02 9.77
CA GLY A 253 -2.88 -15.88 9.88
C GLY A 253 -2.43 -14.93 10.98
N GLY A 254 -1.12 -14.95 11.29
CA GLY A 254 -0.49 -14.01 12.22
C GLY A 254 -0.42 -12.61 11.62
N SER A 255 -0.47 -11.56 12.45
CA SER A 255 -0.41 -10.18 12.02
C SER A 255 -0.03 -9.27 13.18
N ALA A 256 0.57 -8.11 12.88
CA ALA A 256 0.76 -7.02 13.82
C ALA A 256 -0.54 -6.23 14.07
N ALA A 257 -1.61 -6.46 13.30
CA ALA A 257 -2.89 -5.79 13.49
C ALA A 257 -3.48 -6.07 14.87
N ARG A 258 -4.17 -5.08 15.46
CA ARG A 258 -4.82 -5.20 16.78
C ARG A 258 -6.20 -5.84 16.72
N TRP A 259 -6.85 -5.78 15.56
CA TRP A 259 -8.23 -6.24 15.36
C TRP A 259 -8.31 -7.17 14.15
N ARG A 260 -9.42 -7.92 14.06
CA ARG A 260 -9.62 -8.84 12.92
C ARG A 260 -11.08 -8.81 12.47
N LEU A 261 -11.24 -8.90 11.14
CA LEU A 261 -12.50 -9.22 10.47
C LEU A 261 -12.30 -10.50 9.63
N PRO A 262 -13.34 -11.33 9.47
CA PRO A 262 -13.18 -12.63 8.82
C PRO A 262 -12.92 -12.54 7.31
N ASP A 263 -13.59 -11.60 6.62
CA ASP A 263 -13.63 -11.51 5.15
C ASP A 263 -14.06 -10.11 4.67
N ALA A 264 -14.07 -9.90 3.36
CA ALA A 264 -14.46 -8.66 2.72
C ALA A 264 -15.92 -8.28 3.00
N ALA A 265 -16.82 -9.25 3.11
CA ALA A 265 -18.23 -8.99 3.42
C ALA A 265 -18.38 -8.37 4.82
N ALA A 266 -17.65 -8.90 5.81
CA ALA A 266 -17.63 -8.35 7.17
C ALA A 266 -17.00 -6.94 7.22
N VAL A 267 -15.98 -6.67 6.40
CA VAL A 267 -15.40 -5.33 6.24
C VAL A 267 -16.46 -4.36 5.73
N ARG A 268 -17.11 -4.68 4.61
CA ARG A 268 -18.16 -3.83 4.01
C ARG A 268 -19.29 -3.56 4.99
N ALA A 269 -19.77 -4.61 5.70
CA ALA A 269 -20.83 -4.47 6.70
C ALA A 269 -20.41 -3.58 7.88
N TRP A 270 -19.17 -3.67 8.33
CA TRP A 270 -18.65 -2.83 9.41
C TRP A 270 -18.52 -1.35 8.98
N LEU A 271 -18.02 -1.08 7.77
CA LEU A 271 -17.92 0.26 7.21
C LEU A 271 -19.30 0.89 6.97
N ALA A 272 -20.28 0.09 6.52
CA ALA A 272 -21.66 0.54 6.33
C ALA A 272 -22.29 1.04 7.63
N ARG A 273 -22.14 0.28 8.73
CA ARG A 273 -22.62 0.71 10.06
C ARG A 273 -22.01 2.04 10.52
N PHE A 274 -20.73 2.29 10.20
CA PHE A 274 -20.13 3.59 10.50
C PHE A 274 -20.77 4.71 9.68
N ALA A 275 -20.96 4.52 8.37
CA ALA A 275 -21.56 5.51 7.50
C ALA A 275 -23.04 5.82 7.86
N GLU A 276 -23.81 4.79 8.25
CA GLU A 276 -25.22 4.91 8.67
C GLU A 276 -25.37 5.73 9.95
N ARG A 277 -24.62 5.38 11.01
CA ARG A 277 -24.63 6.13 12.28
C ARG A 277 -24.34 7.63 12.08
N ARG A 278 -23.55 7.98 11.07
CA ARG A 278 -23.22 9.37 10.76
C ARG A 278 -24.35 10.15 10.09
N ARG A 279 -25.21 9.44 9.35
CA ARG A 279 -26.41 10.04 8.75
C ARG A 279 -27.50 10.32 9.78
N GLU A 280 -27.60 9.48 10.81
CA GLU A 280 -28.59 9.64 11.89
C GLU A 280 -28.21 10.78 12.85
N ASP A 281 -26.92 11.08 12.97
CA ASP A 281 -26.38 12.12 13.85
C ASP A 281 -26.27 13.51 13.18
N ALA A 282 -26.55 13.65 11.87
CA ALA A 282 -26.40 14.88 11.09
C ALA A 282 -27.72 15.58 10.88
#